data_3ce74f668772bb3f076ca9a976028d58
#
_entry.id   3ce74f668772bb3f076ca9a976028d58
#
_cell.length_a   1.000
_cell.length_b   1.000
_cell.length_c   1.000
_cell.angle_alpha   90.00
_cell.angle_beta   90.00
_cell.angle_gamma   90.00
#
_symmetry.space_group_name_H-M   'P 1'
#
loop_
_entity.id
_entity.type
_entity.pdbx_description
1 polymer ?
#
loop_
_entity_poly.entity_id
_entity_poly.type
_entity_poly.pdbx_seq_one_letter_code
_entity_poly.pdbx_strand_id
1 'polypeptide(L)'
;MIAGLGVRGLAVKRGERRLFEDFNLAVTAGEAVALTGPNGAGKTSLLRAIAGFIRPEAGEVTFAGADGTLEPDEARRGGVHLLGHQDALKSNRTARDELLFQVRWTGGDDAAALTAAETLGLTRLLGLAVRHLSAGQRRRLALARLLASPRPLWLLDEPLAPLDTQHRALFGALMAAHLAGGGLVVAAVHDPLPIATRAVELGA
;
A
#
# COMPACT_ATOMS: atom_id res chain seq x y z
N MET A 1 -17.93 -0.81 -1.23
CA MET A 1 -16.58 -0.14 -1.18
C MET A 1 -16.14 -0.09 0.27
N ILE A 2 -14.84 -0.33 0.56
CA ILE A 2 -14.31 -0.22 1.94
C ILE A 2 -14.38 1.23 2.40
N ALA A 3 -15.02 1.48 3.54
CA ALA A 3 -15.13 2.78 4.22
C ALA A 3 -14.48 2.76 5.62
N GLY A 4 -14.07 1.57 6.09
CA GLY A 4 -13.39 1.42 7.36
C GLY A 4 -12.60 0.12 7.44
N LEU A 5 -11.52 0.16 8.23
CA LEU A 5 -10.68 -0.98 8.60
C LEU A 5 -10.69 -1.13 10.11
N GLY A 6 -10.99 -2.32 10.61
CA GLY A 6 -10.87 -2.71 12.01
C GLY A 6 -9.85 -3.83 12.18
N VAL A 7 -9.00 -3.70 13.18
CA VAL A 7 -8.09 -4.74 13.65
C VAL A 7 -8.32 -4.89 15.15
N ARG A 8 -8.63 -6.07 15.64
CA ARG A 8 -8.95 -6.30 17.06
C ARG A 8 -8.16 -7.49 17.59
N GLY A 9 -7.44 -7.27 18.70
CA GLY A 9 -6.72 -8.29 19.42
C GLY A 9 -5.71 -9.07 18.56
N LEU A 10 -5.15 -8.44 17.52
CA LEU A 10 -4.34 -9.15 16.52
C LEU A 10 -3.00 -9.58 17.11
N ALA A 11 -2.68 -10.86 16.98
CA ALA A 11 -1.37 -11.42 17.31
C ALA A 11 -0.73 -12.04 16.07
N VAL A 12 0.54 -11.68 15.83
CA VAL A 12 1.31 -12.19 14.69
C VAL A 12 2.68 -12.69 15.14
N LYS A 13 3.08 -13.86 14.62
CA LYS A 13 4.41 -14.41 14.79
C LYS A 13 5.14 -14.60 13.47
N ARG A 14 6.45 -14.73 13.55
CA ARG A 14 7.34 -15.10 12.45
C ARG A 14 8.30 -16.21 12.92
N GLY A 15 8.05 -17.43 12.46
CA GLY A 15 8.65 -18.61 13.08
C GLY A 15 8.21 -18.73 14.54
N GLU A 16 9.14 -18.95 15.45
CA GLU A 16 8.86 -19.03 16.89
C GLU A 16 8.75 -17.65 17.59
N ARG A 17 9.14 -16.59 16.91
CA ARG A 17 9.13 -15.23 17.49
C ARG A 17 7.78 -14.57 17.31
N ARG A 18 7.11 -14.22 18.42
CA ARG A 18 5.96 -13.32 18.43
C ARG A 18 6.43 -11.89 18.16
N LEU A 19 5.81 -11.23 17.19
CA LEU A 19 6.13 -9.86 16.81
C LEU A 19 5.33 -8.85 17.64
N PHE A 20 4.04 -9.12 17.80
CA PHE A 20 3.12 -8.35 18.65
C PHE A 20 1.90 -9.20 19.01
N GLU A 21 1.20 -8.82 20.06
CA GLU A 21 -0.05 -9.40 20.54
C GLU A 21 -1.03 -8.29 20.96
N ASP A 22 -2.30 -8.62 20.99
CA ASP A 22 -3.40 -7.70 21.34
C ASP A 22 -3.37 -6.35 20.61
N PHE A 23 -2.90 -6.35 19.37
CA PHE A 23 -2.83 -5.13 18.57
C PHE A 23 -4.22 -4.72 18.08
N ASN A 24 -4.57 -3.46 18.34
CA ASN A 24 -5.86 -2.89 17.99
C ASN A 24 -5.66 -1.65 17.12
N LEU A 25 -6.44 -1.54 16.04
CA LEU A 25 -6.42 -0.40 15.12
C LEU A 25 -7.81 -0.22 14.50
N ALA A 26 -8.27 1.02 14.43
CA ALA A 26 -9.40 1.41 13.61
C ALA A 26 -8.97 2.55 12.67
N VAL A 27 -9.38 2.46 11.40
CA VAL A 27 -9.12 3.50 10.39
C VAL A 27 -10.42 3.74 9.64
N THR A 28 -10.77 5.00 9.46
CA THR A 28 -11.99 5.43 8.76
C THR A 28 -11.68 6.09 7.42
N ALA A 29 -12.70 6.23 6.57
CA ALA A 29 -12.57 6.90 5.28
C ALA A 29 -11.96 8.30 5.45
N GLY A 30 -11.01 8.67 4.60
CA GLY A 30 -10.26 9.91 4.64
C GLY A 30 -9.09 9.93 5.65
N GLU A 31 -8.84 8.84 6.37
CA GLU A 31 -7.79 8.77 7.39
C GLU A 31 -6.51 8.11 6.88
N ALA A 32 -5.37 8.66 7.27
CA ALA A 32 -4.06 8.06 7.08
C ALA A 32 -3.42 7.72 8.44
N VAL A 33 -2.94 6.48 8.56
CA VAL A 33 -2.21 5.98 9.74
C VAL A 33 -0.75 5.71 9.36
N ALA A 34 0.17 6.28 10.14
CA ALA A 34 1.60 6.00 10.07
C ALA A 34 1.96 4.97 11.17
N LEU A 35 2.35 3.78 10.75
CA LEU A 35 2.88 2.75 11.65
C LEU A 35 4.36 3.06 11.90
N THR A 36 4.70 3.35 13.15
CA THR A 36 6.04 3.66 13.62
C THR A 36 6.59 2.55 14.54
N GLY A 37 7.81 2.68 14.99
CA GLY A 37 8.45 1.71 15.90
C GLY A 37 9.74 1.13 15.30
N PRO A 38 10.53 0.40 16.11
CA PRO A 38 11.85 -0.10 15.72
C PRO A 38 11.80 -1.10 14.56
N ASN A 39 12.98 -1.34 13.96
CA ASN A 39 13.12 -2.40 12.97
C ASN A 39 12.82 -3.76 13.61
N GLY A 40 12.03 -4.57 12.92
CA GLY A 40 11.61 -5.89 13.43
C GLY A 40 10.42 -5.86 14.39
N ALA A 41 9.80 -4.71 14.67
CA ALA A 41 8.57 -4.60 15.47
C ALA A 41 7.34 -5.26 14.83
N GLY A 42 7.39 -5.57 13.53
CA GLY A 42 6.30 -6.26 12.84
C GLY A 42 5.45 -5.40 11.93
N LYS A 43 5.85 -4.13 11.64
CA LYS A 43 5.10 -3.20 10.75
C LYS A 43 4.73 -3.84 9.41
N THR A 44 5.70 -4.38 8.67
CA THR A 44 5.48 -5.11 7.41
C THR A 44 4.57 -6.33 7.61
N SER A 45 4.71 -7.05 8.73
CA SER A 45 3.90 -8.23 9.04
C SER A 45 2.45 -7.87 9.32
N LEU A 46 2.21 -6.72 9.98
CA LEU A 46 0.88 -6.18 10.18
C LEU A 46 0.21 -5.83 8.85
N LEU A 47 0.90 -5.09 7.97
CA LEU A 47 0.37 -4.79 6.63
C LEU A 47 0.02 -6.06 5.84
N ARG A 48 0.87 -7.08 5.92
CA ARG A 48 0.62 -8.38 5.27
C ARG A 48 -0.52 -9.16 5.91
N ALA A 49 -0.71 -9.09 7.21
CA ALA A 49 -1.83 -9.71 7.90
C ALA A 49 -3.16 -9.04 7.51
N ILE A 50 -3.20 -7.70 7.45
CA ILE A 50 -4.37 -6.95 6.96
C ILE A 50 -4.69 -7.35 5.51
N ALA A 51 -3.68 -7.44 4.66
CA ALA A 51 -3.83 -7.86 3.26
C ALA A 51 -4.15 -9.36 3.06
N GLY A 52 -4.13 -10.18 4.14
CA GLY A 52 -4.43 -11.62 4.08
C GLY A 52 -3.26 -12.51 3.66
N PHE A 53 -2.03 -11.98 3.55
CA PHE A 53 -0.82 -12.78 3.21
C PHE A 53 -0.19 -13.47 4.41
N ILE A 54 -0.57 -13.08 5.63
CA ILE A 54 -0.16 -13.74 6.88
C ILE A 54 -1.43 -14.04 7.67
N ARG A 55 -1.58 -15.31 8.08
CA ARG A 55 -2.64 -15.70 9.00
C ARG A 55 -2.22 -15.32 10.43
N PRO A 56 -3.00 -14.49 11.14
CA PRO A 56 -2.71 -14.18 12.54
C PRO A 56 -2.89 -15.41 13.45
N GLU A 57 -2.22 -15.43 14.61
CA GLU A 57 -2.42 -16.43 15.66
C GLU A 57 -3.74 -16.19 16.41
N ALA A 58 -4.09 -14.93 16.63
CA ALA A 58 -5.31 -14.51 17.32
C ALA A 58 -5.79 -13.17 16.75
N GLY A 59 -7.03 -12.81 17.09
CA GLY A 59 -7.67 -11.59 16.67
C GLY A 59 -8.23 -11.66 15.26
N GLU A 60 -8.76 -10.53 14.82
CA GLU A 60 -9.46 -10.44 13.54
C GLU A 60 -9.16 -9.13 12.80
N VAL A 61 -9.31 -9.18 11.47
CA VAL A 61 -9.29 -8.01 10.59
C VAL A 61 -10.66 -7.92 9.92
N THR A 62 -11.34 -6.81 10.11
CA THR A 62 -12.67 -6.52 9.57
C THR A 62 -12.64 -5.33 8.62
N PHE A 63 -13.53 -5.34 7.64
CA PHE A 63 -13.70 -4.23 6.69
C PHE A 63 -15.16 -3.76 6.75
N ALA A 64 -15.37 -2.47 6.96
CA ALA A 64 -16.68 -1.85 6.93
C ALA A 64 -16.95 -1.27 5.53
N GLY A 65 -18.14 -1.50 5.01
CA GLY A 65 -18.69 -0.81 3.85
C GLY A 65 -19.80 0.15 4.23
N ALA A 66 -20.46 0.76 3.25
CA ALA A 66 -21.59 1.66 3.51
C ALA A 66 -22.78 0.94 4.20
N ASP A 67 -23.01 -0.33 3.84
CA ASP A 67 -24.16 -1.10 4.28
C ASP A 67 -23.83 -2.13 5.38
N GLY A 68 -22.66 -2.03 6.00
CA GLY A 68 -22.23 -2.92 7.08
C GLY A 68 -20.86 -3.58 6.84
N THR A 69 -20.62 -4.71 7.51
CA THR A 69 -19.35 -5.44 7.42
C THR A 69 -19.25 -6.18 6.09
N LEU A 70 -18.10 -6.02 5.43
CA LEU A 70 -17.78 -6.72 4.19
C LEU A 70 -17.14 -8.08 4.49
N GLU A 71 -17.35 -9.04 3.57
CA GLU A 71 -16.62 -10.30 3.63
C GLU A 71 -15.11 -10.04 3.42
N PRO A 72 -14.21 -10.51 4.33
CA PRO A 72 -12.81 -10.10 4.32
C PRO A 72 -12.05 -10.44 3.05
N ASP A 73 -12.26 -11.61 2.45
CA ASP A 73 -11.53 -12.03 1.25
C ASP A 73 -12.02 -11.28 0.00
N GLU A 74 -13.29 -10.93 -0.06
CA GLU A 74 -13.85 -10.10 -1.12
C GLU A 74 -13.36 -8.66 -1.00
N ALA A 75 -13.37 -8.10 0.22
CA ALA A 75 -12.83 -6.77 0.49
C ALA A 75 -11.35 -6.67 0.10
N ARG A 76 -10.53 -7.67 0.42
CA ARG A 76 -9.11 -7.73 0.06
C ARG A 76 -8.91 -7.79 -1.46
N ARG A 77 -9.64 -8.67 -2.16
CA ARG A 77 -9.52 -8.83 -3.62
C ARG A 77 -9.84 -7.57 -4.40
N GLY A 78 -10.92 -6.89 -4.05
CA GLY A 78 -11.42 -5.74 -4.79
C GLY A 78 -11.01 -4.38 -4.22
N GLY A 79 -10.70 -4.29 -2.92
CA GLY A 79 -10.59 -3.03 -2.19
C GLY A 79 -9.21 -2.70 -1.62
N VAL A 80 -8.22 -3.61 -1.66
CA VAL A 80 -6.93 -3.42 -1.01
C VAL A 80 -5.78 -3.41 -2.01
N HIS A 81 -4.94 -2.37 -1.94
CA HIS A 81 -3.60 -2.39 -2.51
C HIS A 81 -2.57 -2.65 -1.41
N LEU A 82 -1.64 -3.56 -1.66
CA LEU A 82 -0.42 -3.71 -0.88
C LEU A 82 0.78 -3.32 -1.74
N LEU A 83 1.52 -2.29 -1.32
CA LEU A 83 2.84 -1.94 -1.83
C LEU A 83 3.86 -2.36 -0.77
N GLY A 84 4.58 -3.44 -1.02
CA GLY A 84 5.60 -3.93 -0.10
C GLY A 84 6.91 -3.15 -0.20
N HIS A 85 7.85 -3.50 0.68
CA HIS A 85 9.21 -2.96 0.64
C HIS A 85 9.90 -3.26 -0.71
N GLN A 86 9.70 -4.45 -1.26
CA GLN A 86 10.10 -4.79 -2.62
C GLN A 86 8.98 -4.44 -3.60
N ASP A 87 9.34 -3.83 -4.73
CA ASP A 87 8.37 -3.33 -5.72
C ASP A 87 7.60 -4.43 -6.47
N ALA A 88 8.01 -5.70 -6.32
CA ALA A 88 7.41 -6.88 -6.94
C ALA A 88 7.33 -6.79 -8.49
N LEU A 89 8.34 -6.20 -9.11
CA LEU A 89 8.45 -6.02 -10.55
C LEU A 89 9.31 -7.13 -11.20
N LYS A 90 8.88 -7.62 -12.35
CA LYS A 90 9.65 -8.60 -13.15
C LYS A 90 10.78 -7.90 -13.91
N SER A 91 12.03 -8.17 -13.56
CA SER A 91 13.23 -7.48 -14.05
C SER A 91 13.43 -7.55 -15.57
N ASN A 92 12.98 -8.64 -16.21
CA ASN A 92 13.21 -8.90 -17.64
C ASN A 92 12.11 -8.37 -18.56
N ARG A 93 10.99 -7.87 -18.01
CA ARG A 93 9.94 -7.22 -18.81
C ARG A 93 10.29 -5.75 -19.05
N THR A 94 9.71 -5.16 -20.11
CA THR A 94 9.72 -3.70 -20.25
C THR A 94 8.87 -3.08 -19.12
N ALA A 95 9.17 -1.83 -18.75
CA ALA A 95 8.37 -1.10 -17.75
C ALA A 95 6.91 -1.02 -18.18
N ARG A 96 6.64 -0.86 -19.48
CA ARG A 96 5.28 -0.86 -20.04
C ARG A 96 4.58 -2.19 -19.82
N ASP A 97 5.19 -3.30 -20.26
CA ASP A 97 4.56 -4.62 -20.18
C ASP A 97 4.30 -5.02 -18.72
N GLU A 98 5.22 -4.68 -17.82
CA GLU A 98 5.06 -4.95 -16.39
C GLU A 98 3.92 -4.12 -15.79
N LEU A 99 3.84 -2.82 -16.12
CA LEU A 99 2.78 -1.95 -15.63
C LEU A 99 1.41 -2.42 -16.14
N LEU A 100 1.28 -2.65 -17.45
CA LEU A 100 0.03 -3.13 -18.03
C LEU A 100 -0.41 -4.47 -17.45
N PHE A 101 0.53 -5.39 -17.25
CA PHE A 101 0.24 -6.68 -16.62
C PHE A 101 -0.32 -6.49 -15.21
N GLN A 102 0.34 -5.68 -14.36
CA GLN A 102 -0.09 -5.47 -12.98
C GLN A 102 -1.43 -4.74 -12.90
N VAL A 103 -1.64 -3.74 -13.75
CA VAL A 103 -2.89 -2.96 -13.80
C VAL A 103 -4.07 -3.84 -14.24
N ARG A 104 -3.92 -4.61 -15.31
CA ARG A 104 -4.96 -5.57 -15.74
C ARG A 104 -5.27 -6.62 -14.67
N TRP A 105 -4.23 -7.13 -14.00
CA TRP A 105 -4.40 -8.08 -12.89
C TRP A 105 -5.19 -7.51 -11.72
N THR A 106 -5.08 -6.21 -11.49
CA THR A 106 -5.81 -5.50 -10.41
C THR A 106 -7.13 -4.89 -10.85
N GLY A 107 -7.57 -5.13 -12.08
CA GLY A 107 -8.86 -4.70 -12.60
C GLY A 107 -8.90 -3.32 -13.26
N GLY A 108 -7.74 -2.69 -13.49
CA GLY A 108 -7.61 -1.46 -14.27
C GLY A 108 -7.42 -1.72 -15.77
N ASP A 109 -7.39 -0.66 -16.54
CA ASP A 109 -7.22 -0.71 -18.00
C ASP A 109 -5.89 -0.07 -18.45
N ASP A 110 -5.56 -0.27 -19.73
CA ASP A 110 -4.30 0.18 -20.32
C ASP A 110 -4.22 1.72 -20.40
N ALA A 111 -5.33 2.41 -20.62
CA ALA A 111 -5.33 3.87 -20.71
C ALA A 111 -5.04 4.48 -19.34
N ALA A 112 -5.68 3.97 -18.28
CA ALA A 112 -5.40 4.36 -16.90
C ALA A 112 -3.93 4.08 -16.52
N ALA A 113 -3.37 2.94 -16.97
CA ALA A 113 -1.97 2.62 -16.74
C ALA A 113 -1.02 3.64 -17.37
N LEU A 114 -1.26 4.04 -18.61
CA LEU A 114 -0.44 5.02 -19.33
C LEU A 114 -0.58 6.42 -18.73
N THR A 115 -1.79 6.85 -18.34
CA THR A 115 -2.01 8.10 -17.62
C THR A 115 -1.29 8.13 -16.27
N ALA A 116 -1.32 7.04 -15.51
CA ALA A 116 -0.58 6.92 -14.25
C ALA A 116 0.94 6.98 -14.48
N ALA A 117 1.44 6.36 -15.55
CA ALA A 117 2.84 6.44 -15.92
C ALA A 117 3.27 7.87 -16.29
N GLU A 118 2.45 8.61 -17.02
CA GLU A 118 2.68 10.01 -17.34
C GLU A 118 2.71 10.88 -16.08
N THR A 119 1.71 10.75 -15.22
CA THR A 119 1.62 11.46 -13.93
C THR A 119 2.89 11.28 -13.09
N LEU A 120 3.49 10.07 -13.10
CA LEU A 120 4.70 9.74 -12.36
C LEU A 120 6.00 9.94 -13.17
N GLY A 121 5.94 10.60 -14.34
CA GLY A 121 7.12 10.93 -15.15
C GLY A 121 7.85 9.72 -15.70
N LEU A 122 7.12 8.65 -16.08
CA LEU A 122 7.67 7.38 -16.56
C LEU A 122 7.58 7.19 -18.08
N THR A 123 6.89 8.08 -18.81
CA THR A 123 6.59 7.91 -20.23
C THR A 123 7.81 7.54 -21.08
N ARG A 124 8.93 8.24 -20.88
CA ARG A 124 10.19 8.00 -21.63
C ARG A 124 10.91 6.72 -21.22
N LEU A 125 10.52 6.11 -20.11
CA LEU A 125 11.15 4.92 -19.53
C LEU A 125 10.38 3.63 -19.87
N LEU A 126 9.17 3.73 -20.43
CA LEU A 126 8.27 2.60 -20.64
C LEU A 126 8.87 1.53 -21.57
N GLY A 127 9.74 1.89 -22.50
CA GLY A 127 10.44 0.94 -23.40
C GLY A 127 11.64 0.23 -22.76
N LEU A 128 12.10 0.67 -21.58
CA LEU A 128 13.26 0.09 -20.92
C LEU A 128 12.86 -1.18 -20.15
N ALA A 129 13.78 -2.17 -20.12
CA ALA A 129 13.60 -3.29 -19.20
C ALA A 129 13.70 -2.81 -17.74
N VAL A 130 12.86 -3.35 -16.86
CA VAL A 130 12.76 -2.96 -15.45
C VAL A 130 14.12 -3.01 -14.74
N ARG A 131 15.01 -3.96 -15.10
CA ARG A 131 16.36 -4.05 -14.54
C ARG A 131 17.23 -2.81 -14.81
N HIS A 132 16.91 -2.02 -15.85
CA HIS A 132 17.65 -0.81 -16.22
C HIS A 132 17.11 0.45 -15.53
N LEU A 133 16.00 0.35 -14.80
CA LEU A 133 15.46 1.44 -14.03
C LEU A 133 16.24 1.63 -12.72
N SER A 134 16.41 2.89 -12.30
CA SER A 134 16.91 3.19 -10.94
C SER A 134 15.91 2.73 -9.87
N ALA A 135 16.33 2.68 -8.60
CA ALA A 135 15.44 2.34 -7.49
C ALA A 135 14.21 3.27 -7.41
N GLY A 136 14.42 4.59 -7.54
CA GLY A 136 13.32 5.57 -7.56
C GLY A 136 12.39 5.40 -8.77
N GLN A 137 12.93 5.06 -9.94
CA GLN A 137 12.12 4.78 -11.13
C GLN A 137 11.29 3.50 -10.98
N ARG A 138 11.86 2.43 -10.41
CA ARG A 138 11.11 1.21 -10.08
C ARG A 138 10.02 1.48 -9.07
N ARG A 139 10.32 2.25 -8.02
CA ARG A 139 9.30 2.63 -7.02
C ARG A 139 8.15 3.39 -7.63
N ARG A 140 8.43 4.38 -8.50
CA ARG A 140 7.38 5.11 -9.23
C ARG A 140 6.54 4.18 -10.12
N LEU A 141 7.17 3.21 -10.79
CA LEU A 141 6.47 2.21 -11.60
C LEU A 141 5.53 1.34 -10.74
N ALA A 142 5.97 0.93 -9.55
CA ALA A 142 5.12 0.21 -8.60
C ALA A 142 3.98 1.07 -8.04
N LEU A 143 4.21 2.37 -7.84
CA LEU A 143 3.18 3.32 -7.41
C LEU A 143 2.14 3.60 -8.52
N ALA A 144 2.51 3.53 -9.79
CA ALA A 144 1.60 3.79 -10.90
C ALA A 144 0.36 2.88 -10.88
N ARG A 145 0.49 1.63 -10.43
CA ARG A 145 -0.66 0.73 -10.32
C ARG A 145 -1.72 1.17 -9.31
N LEU A 146 -1.32 1.89 -8.25
CA LEU A 146 -2.27 2.41 -7.24
C LEU A 146 -3.21 3.43 -7.86
N LEU A 147 -2.69 4.22 -8.81
CA LEU A 147 -3.43 5.24 -9.53
C LEU A 147 -4.28 4.64 -10.65
N ALA A 148 -3.73 3.65 -11.37
CA ALA A 148 -4.36 3.04 -12.53
C ALA A 148 -5.48 2.05 -12.18
N SER A 149 -5.48 1.51 -10.95
CA SER A 149 -6.52 0.60 -10.46
C SER A 149 -7.01 1.12 -9.11
N PRO A 150 -7.94 2.07 -9.06
CA PRO A 150 -8.39 2.68 -7.82
C PRO A 150 -8.94 1.65 -6.84
N ARG A 151 -8.40 1.63 -5.62
CA ARG A 151 -8.86 0.79 -4.51
C ARG A 151 -8.89 1.63 -3.24
N PRO A 152 -9.92 1.51 -2.41
CA PRO A 152 -10.10 2.39 -1.25
C PRO A 152 -9.03 2.27 -0.18
N LEU A 153 -8.43 1.10 0.05
CA LEU A 153 -7.41 0.92 1.09
C LEU A 153 -6.01 0.72 0.49
N TRP A 154 -5.10 1.63 0.83
CA TRP A 154 -3.68 1.51 0.50
C TRP A 154 -2.88 1.08 1.72
N LEU A 155 -2.23 -0.07 1.63
CA LEU A 155 -1.27 -0.59 2.59
C LEU A 155 0.14 -0.39 2.01
N LEU A 156 0.93 0.48 2.62
CA LEU A 156 2.19 0.96 2.05
C LEU A 156 3.36 0.65 2.98
N ASP A 157 4.36 -0.07 2.48
CA ASP A 157 5.58 -0.40 3.23
C ASP A 157 6.74 0.43 2.68
N GLU A 158 7.20 1.43 3.46
CA GLU A 158 8.24 2.40 3.11
C GLU A 158 8.02 3.05 1.72
N PRO A 159 6.85 3.68 1.46
CA PRO A 159 6.49 4.08 0.11
C PRO A 159 7.42 5.12 -0.50
N LEU A 160 8.07 5.96 0.32
CA LEU A 160 8.83 7.12 -0.11
C LEU A 160 10.35 6.92 -0.06
N ALA A 161 10.86 5.83 0.54
CA ALA A 161 12.27 5.65 0.81
C ALA A 161 13.20 5.91 -0.40
N PRO A 162 12.95 5.36 -1.62
CA PRO A 162 13.83 5.58 -2.77
C PRO A 162 13.47 6.81 -3.62
N LEU A 163 12.50 7.65 -3.20
CA LEU A 163 12.06 8.82 -3.97
C LEU A 163 12.86 10.07 -3.60
N ASP A 164 13.17 10.89 -4.61
CA ASP A 164 13.66 12.24 -4.40
C ASP A 164 12.57 13.19 -3.88
N THR A 165 12.96 14.38 -3.47
CA THR A 165 12.06 15.38 -2.87
C THR A 165 10.86 15.73 -3.75
N GLN A 166 11.08 15.89 -5.08
CA GLN A 166 10.01 16.22 -6.01
C GLN A 166 8.96 15.11 -6.09
N HIS A 167 9.41 13.85 -6.22
CA HIS A 167 8.50 12.71 -6.31
C HIS A 167 7.86 12.35 -4.97
N ARG A 168 8.52 12.63 -3.83
CA ARG A 168 7.90 12.54 -2.50
C ARG A 168 6.74 13.53 -2.38
N ALA A 169 6.92 14.79 -2.80
CA ALA A 169 5.86 15.80 -2.78
C ALA A 169 4.71 15.44 -3.72
N LEU A 170 5.01 14.99 -4.94
CA LEU A 170 4.00 14.53 -5.89
C LEU A 170 3.16 13.38 -5.31
N PHE A 171 3.81 12.35 -4.76
CA PHE A 171 3.09 11.22 -4.18
C PHE A 171 2.30 11.63 -2.92
N GLY A 172 2.80 12.60 -2.15
CA GLY A 172 2.04 13.24 -1.06
C GLY A 172 0.73 13.85 -1.55
N ALA A 173 0.76 14.62 -2.64
CA ALA A 173 -0.44 15.20 -3.23
C ALA A 173 -1.42 14.11 -3.72
N LEU A 174 -0.92 13.02 -4.31
CA LEU A 174 -1.74 11.88 -4.74
C LEU A 174 -2.38 11.15 -3.56
N MET A 175 -1.64 10.95 -2.45
CA MET A 175 -2.22 10.39 -1.22
C MET A 175 -3.30 11.32 -0.64
N ALA A 176 -3.06 12.63 -0.62
CA ALA A 176 -4.04 13.60 -0.13
C ALA A 176 -5.34 13.57 -0.98
N ALA A 177 -5.22 13.49 -2.31
CA ALA A 177 -6.36 13.35 -3.21
C ALA A 177 -7.11 12.02 -2.97
N HIS A 178 -6.40 10.92 -2.75
CA HIS A 178 -6.99 9.63 -2.40
C HIS A 178 -7.81 9.71 -1.11
N LEU A 179 -7.26 10.32 -0.05
CA LEU A 179 -7.94 10.52 1.23
C LEU A 179 -9.17 11.43 1.08
N ALA A 180 -9.05 12.54 0.33
CA ALA A 180 -10.16 13.45 0.05
C ALA A 180 -11.32 12.76 -0.69
N GLY A 181 -11.01 11.73 -1.50
CA GLY A 181 -11.99 10.85 -2.15
C GLY A 181 -12.57 9.76 -1.24
N GLY A 182 -12.29 9.78 0.06
CA GLY A 182 -12.75 8.79 1.04
C GLY A 182 -11.87 7.52 1.10
N GLY A 183 -10.69 7.54 0.50
CA GLY A 183 -9.72 6.45 0.61
C GLY A 183 -9.12 6.37 2.02
N LEU A 184 -8.45 5.24 2.31
CA LEU A 184 -7.75 4.97 3.55
C LEU A 184 -6.28 4.64 3.26
N VAL A 185 -5.38 5.10 4.12
CA VAL A 185 -3.95 4.77 4.03
C VAL A 185 -3.45 4.21 5.35
N VAL A 186 -2.79 3.06 5.31
CA VAL A 186 -1.98 2.54 6.43
C VAL A 186 -0.57 2.33 5.92
N ALA A 187 0.38 3.09 6.43
CA ALA A 187 1.76 3.05 5.95
C ALA A 187 2.74 2.73 7.07
N ALA A 188 3.60 1.74 6.85
CA ALA A 188 4.80 1.55 7.66
C ALA A 188 5.88 2.52 7.20
N VAL A 189 6.38 3.35 8.10
CA VAL A 189 7.31 4.42 7.76
C VAL A 189 8.41 4.60 8.80
N HIS A 190 9.58 5.07 8.35
CA HIS A 190 10.62 5.61 9.21
C HIS A 190 10.56 7.15 9.20
N ASP A 191 10.45 7.75 8.01
CA ASP A 191 10.30 9.20 7.85
C ASP A 191 8.80 9.58 7.79
N PRO A 192 8.40 10.74 8.30
CA PRO A 192 7.03 11.23 8.19
C PRO A 192 6.55 11.30 6.74
N LEU A 193 5.29 10.96 6.52
CA LEU A 193 4.65 11.18 5.23
C LEU A 193 4.35 12.68 5.02
N PRO A 194 4.37 13.20 3.78
CA PRO A 194 4.06 14.60 3.48
C PRO A 194 2.54 14.88 3.46
N ILE A 195 1.80 14.25 4.35
CA ILE A 195 0.36 14.40 4.59
C ILE A 195 0.10 14.29 6.09
N ALA A 196 -1.05 14.75 6.55
CA ALA A 196 -1.48 14.54 7.93
C ALA A 196 -1.71 13.05 8.19
N THR A 197 -1.13 12.55 9.28
CA THR A 197 -1.26 11.13 9.69
C THR A 197 -1.47 11.01 11.19
N ARG A 198 -2.22 10.00 11.60
CA ARG A 198 -2.22 9.54 12.99
C ARG A 198 -1.11 8.50 13.17
N ALA A 199 -0.19 8.77 14.08
CA ALA A 199 0.87 7.82 14.40
C ALA A 199 0.35 6.69 15.31
N VAL A 200 0.79 5.45 15.01
CA VAL A 200 0.54 4.26 15.83
C VAL A 200 1.86 3.52 15.95
N GLU A 201 2.32 3.35 17.18
CA GLU A 201 3.60 2.69 17.45
C GLU A 201 3.39 1.18 17.65
N LEU A 202 4.24 0.37 16.98
CA LEU A 202 4.33 -1.07 17.21
C LEU A 202 5.58 -1.39 18.04
N GLY A 203 5.39 -2.25 19.06
CA GLY A 203 6.50 -2.72 19.89
C GLY A 203 6.81 -1.80 21.07
N ALA A 204 5.83 -0.98 21.48
CA ALA A 204 5.85 -0.28 22.77
C ALA A 204 5.52 -1.24 23.90
#